data_670e58405c1d2f6de0b2646164876554
#
_entry.id   670e58405c1d2f6de0b2646164876554
#
_cell.length_a   1.000
_cell.length_b   1.000
_cell.length_c   1.000
_cell.angle_alpha   90.00
_cell.angle_beta   90.00
_cell.angle_gamma   90.00
#
_symmetry.space_group_name_H-M   'P 1'
#
loop_
_entity.id
_entity.type
_entity.pdbx_description
1 polymer ?
#
loop_
_entity_poly.entity_id
_entity_poly.type
_entity_poly.pdbx_seq_one_letter_code
_entity_poly.pdbx_strand_id
1 'polypeptide(L)'
;MSWLEVFIHAPFKEDVEEAKEESDKNAVSIVLQFAFSLKGKPDITKMLVGGDAEHQVWQHILDNNQDGEKLAWDVFQTPHHCSWTFFNDTEDKEHVLQSAEDILSKKRDDDGLIIASSNEIKNEKPNPPHYEAKVEYKKRLKRKSNFLNTAIHCIENDISQPIVLVVTDSGVQDRTANMSEKEAKGFAEALKSGALKIAKTGALSLSVGKAIAASGGFYGKE
;
A
#
# COMPACT_ATOMS: atom_id res chain seq x y z
N MET A 1 -20.24 -7.56 14.63
CA MET A 1 -19.17 -7.81 13.64
C MET A 1 -18.54 -6.46 13.33
N SER A 2 -17.23 -6.35 13.47
CA SER A 2 -16.48 -5.13 13.12
C SER A 2 -16.51 -4.93 11.60
N TRP A 3 -16.58 -3.67 11.15
CA TRP A 3 -16.49 -3.33 9.72
C TRP A 3 -15.06 -3.29 9.23
N LEU A 4 -14.15 -3.05 10.17
CA LEU A 4 -12.74 -2.91 9.93
C LEU A 4 -11.99 -3.53 11.11
N GLU A 5 -11.06 -4.39 10.79
CA GLU A 5 -10.04 -4.85 11.71
C GLU A 5 -8.67 -4.39 11.22
N VAL A 6 -7.82 -4.01 12.14
CA VAL A 6 -6.45 -3.56 11.83
C VAL A 6 -5.49 -4.45 12.58
N PHE A 7 -4.58 -5.05 11.84
CA PHE A 7 -3.50 -5.86 12.39
C PHE A 7 -2.16 -5.18 12.15
N ILE A 8 -1.32 -5.10 13.18
CA ILE A 8 0.02 -4.52 13.12
C ILE A 8 1.01 -5.66 12.98
N HIS A 9 1.74 -5.71 11.86
CA HIS A 9 2.75 -6.71 11.59
C HIS A 9 4.15 -6.31 12.05
N ALA A 10 4.46 -5.02 11.97
CA ALA A 10 5.72 -4.41 12.38
C ALA A 10 5.47 -2.99 12.90
N PRO A 11 6.40 -2.39 13.69
CA PRO A 11 7.68 -2.96 14.09
C PRO A 11 7.55 -3.95 15.25
N PHE A 12 8.52 -4.84 15.40
CA PHE A 12 8.71 -5.64 16.60
C PHE A 12 9.50 -4.84 17.65
N LYS A 13 9.43 -5.29 18.90
CA LYS A 13 10.13 -4.58 19.99
C LYS A 13 11.64 -4.59 19.77
N GLU A 14 12.15 -5.69 19.30
CA GLU A 14 13.56 -5.92 19.01
C GLU A 14 14.05 -4.95 17.92
N ASP A 15 13.29 -4.77 16.85
CA ASP A 15 13.62 -3.82 15.77
C ASP A 15 13.74 -2.39 16.29
N VAL A 16 12.85 -2.01 17.24
CA VAL A 16 12.88 -0.65 17.82
C VAL A 16 14.11 -0.42 18.69
N GLU A 17 14.59 -1.46 19.37
CA GLU A 17 15.80 -1.38 20.19
C GLU A 17 17.05 -1.29 19.30
N GLU A 18 17.14 -2.12 18.26
CA GLU A 18 18.27 -2.15 17.32
C GLU A 18 18.36 -0.84 16.49
N ALA A 19 17.24 -0.37 15.96
CA ALA A 19 17.20 0.86 15.17
C ALA A 19 17.64 2.12 15.93
N LYS A 20 17.55 2.13 17.26
CA LYS A 20 18.09 3.23 18.08
C LYS A 20 19.61 3.28 18.05
N GLU A 21 20.25 2.13 17.96
CA GLU A 21 21.71 2.00 17.91
C GLU A 21 22.24 2.29 16.50
N GLU A 22 21.55 1.84 15.46
CA GLU A 22 21.99 1.93 14.07
C GLU A 22 21.48 3.17 13.33
N SER A 23 20.55 3.95 13.94
CA SER A 23 19.91 5.10 13.30
C SER A 23 19.13 4.77 12.02
N ASP A 24 18.73 3.51 11.86
CA ASP A 24 17.91 3.07 10.72
C ASP A 24 16.41 3.30 11.01
N LYS A 25 15.83 4.27 10.32
CA LYS A 25 14.41 4.60 10.46
C LYS A 25 13.49 3.64 9.71
N ASN A 26 13.99 3.00 8.66
CA ASN A 26 13.18 2.10 7.83
C ASN A 26 12.95 0.75 8.52
N ALA A 27 13.91 0.32 9.35
CA ALA A 27 13.79 -0.89 10.17
C ALA A 27 12.61 -0.86 11.15
N VAL A 28 12.16 0.34 11.56
CA VAL A 28 11.01 0.54 12.46
C VAL A 28 9.74 0.97 11.72
N SER A 29 9.67 0.73 10.43
CA SER A 29 8.49 1.05 9.63
C SER A 29 7.26 0.28 10.09
N ILE A 30 6.13 0.98 10.10
CA ILE A 30 4.85 0.38 10.48
C ILE A 30 4.27 -0.37 9.28
N VAL A 31 4.08 -1.69 9.45
CA VAL A 31 3.40 -2.54 8.48
C VAL A 31 2.02 -2.92 9.02
N LEU A 32 0.98 -2.59 8.29
CA LEU A 32 -0.42 -2.78 8.70
C LEU A 32 -1.18 -3.62 7.69
N GLN A 33 -2.06 -4.48 8.20
CA GLN A 33 -3.13 -5.06 7.42
C GLN A 33 -4.48 -4.51 7.87
N PHE A 34 -5.28 -4.09 6.91
CA PHE A 34 -6.67 -3.70 7.09
C PHE A 34 -7.56 -4.79 6.52
N ALA A 35 -8.40 -5.40 7.36
CA ALA A 35 -9.41 -6.36 6.93
C ALA A 35 -10.80 -5.72 6.97
N PHE A 36 -11.40 -5.59 5.80
CA PHE A 36 -12.71 -4.97 5.62
C PHE A 36 -13.78 -6.03 5.56
N SER A 37 -14.85 -5.85 6.35
CA SER A 37 -16.00 -6.73 6.37
C SER A 37 -17.26 -6.00 5.96
N LEU A 38 -18.13 -6.65 5.20
CA LEU A 38 -19.49 -6.20 4.93
C LEU A 38 -20.49 -7.09 5.67
N LYS A 39 -21.74 -6.62 5.77
CA LYS A 39 -22.79 -7.37 6.48
C LYS A 39 -22.90 -8.81 5.95
N GLY A 40 -22.62 -9.78 6.81
CA GLY A 40 -22.66 -11.20 6.47
C GLY A 40 -21.43 -11.75 5.72
N LYS A 41 -20.46 -10.90 5.41
CA LYS A 41 -19.23 -11.28 4.71
C LYS A 41 -18.01 -10.74 5.45
N PRO A 42 -17.37 -11.55 6.31
CA PRO A 42 -16.12 -11.16 6.97
C PRO A 42 -14.98 -11.12 5.96
N ASP A 43 -14.00 -10.27 6.21
CA ASP A 43 -12.73 -10.18 5.50
C ASP A 43 -12.87 -10.16 3.96
N ILE A 44 -13.92 -9.48 3.47
CA ILE A 44 -14.21 -9.43 2.04
C ILE A 44 -13.06 -8.80 1.24
N THR A 45 -12.32 -7.88 1.86
CA THR A 45 -11.14 -7.25 1.28
C THR A 45 -10.07 -7.08 2.34
N LYS A 46 -8.84 -7.44 2.00
CA LYS A 46 -7.65 -7.23 2.83
C LYS A 46 -6.69 -6.29 2.11
N MET A 47 -6.24 -5.26 2.81
CA MET A 47 -5.25 -4.31 2.31
C MET A 47 -4.00 -4.38 3.18
N LEU A 48 -2.86 -4.66 2.56
CA LEU A 48 -1.54 -4.69 3.20
C LEU A 48 -0.77 -3.42 2.84
N VAL A 49 -0.32 -2.70 3.86
CA VAL A 49 0.38 -1.42 3.75
C VAL A 49 1.75 -1.54 4.39
N GLY A 50 2.79 -1.30 3.62
CA GLY A 50 4.16 -1.60 4.01
C GLY A 50 4.96 -0.45 4.63
N GLY A 51 4.40 0.79 4.71
CA GLY A 51 5.22 1.94 5.11
C GLY A 51 6.48 2.06 4.25
N ASP A 52 7.62 2.29 4.89
CA ASP A 52 8.92 2.32 4.23
C ASP A 52 9.75 1.04 4.52
N ALA A 53 9.07 -0.06 4.89
CA ALA A 53 9.70 -1.32 5.26
C ALA A 53 10.51 -1.91 4.10
N GLU A 54 11.76 -2.26 4.39
CA GLU A 54 12.71 -2.90 3.48
C GLU A 54 12.67 -4.43 3.64
N HIS A 55 13.42 -5.15 2.82
CA HIS A 55 13.34 -6.62 2.75
C HIS A 55 13.59 -7.32 4.10
N GLN A 56 14.45 -6.76 4.98
CA GLN A 56 14.72 -7.32 6.30
C GLN A 56 13.48 -7.32 7.19
N VAL A 57 12.72 -6.23 7.19
CA VAL A 57 11.46 -6.12 7.96
C VAL A 57 10.46 -7.17 7.47
N TRP A 58 10.35 -7.37 6.15
CA TRP A 58 9.45 -8.36 5.56
C TRP A 58 9.88 -9.79 5.87
N GLN A 59 11.20 -10.06 5.87
CA GLN A 59 11.72 -11.35 6.32
C GLN A 59 11.35 -11.61 7.78
N HIS A 60 11.57 -10.63 8.66
CA HIS A 60 11.24 -10.73 10.07
C HIS A 60 9.73 -10.94 10.30
N ILE A 61 8.87 -10.26 9.53
CA ILE A 61 7.42 -10.49 9.55
C ILE A 61 7.09 -11.94 9.18
N LEU A 62 7.69 -12.50 8.13
CA LEU A 62 7.46 -13.87 7.70
C LEU A 62 7.91 -14.88 8.76
N ASP A 63 9.06 -14.67 9.37
CA ASP A 63 9.62 -15.54 10.40
C ASP A 63 8.72 -15.60 11.66
N ASN A 64 8.02 -14.51 11.96
CA ASN A 64 7.14 -14.40 13.11
C ASN A 64 5.65 -14.68 12.81
N ASN A 65 5.24 -14.71 11.54
CA ASN A 65 3.87 -15.02 11.12
C ASN A 65 3.78 -16.40 10.47
N GLN A 66 3.62 -17.44 11.27
CA GLN A 66 3.38 -18.80 10.78
C GLN A 66 1.97 -18.96 10.16
N ASP A 67 1.05 -18.07 10.48
CA ASP A 67 -0.30 -18.03 9.91
C ASP A 67 -0.31 -17.11 8.66
N GLY A 68 -0.12 -17.74 7.50
CA GLY A 68 -0.08 -17.02 6.22
C GLY A 68 -1.34 -16.23 5.86
N GLU A 69 -2.48 -16.51 6.49
CA GLU A 69 -3.75 -15.82 6.26
C GLU A 69 -3.69 -14.34 6.69
N LYS A 70 -2.89 -14.02 7.71
CA LYS A 70 -2.71 -12.65 8.20
C LYS A 70 -1.88 -11.77 7.28
N LEU A 71 -1.21 -12.34 6.27
CA LEU A 71 -0.45 -11.59 5.26
C LEU A 71 -1.13 -11.61 3.90
N ALA A 72 -2.28 -12.28 3.79
CA ALA A 72 -3.07 -12.34 2.56
C ALA A 72 -3.61 -10.95 2.19
N TRP A 73 -3.60 -10.63 0.90
CA TRP A 73 -4.00 -9.31 0.42
C TRP A 73 -4.78 -9.34 -0.90
N ASP A 74 -5.70 -8.40 -1.04
CA ASP A 74 -6.38 -8.02 -2.28
C ASP A 74 -5.82 -6.70 -2.82
N VAL A 75 -5.34 -5.84 -1.89
CA VAL A 75 -4.67 -4.58 -2.20
C VAL A 75 -3.33 -4.55 -1.48
N PHE A 76 -2.26 -4.33 -2.23
CA PHE A 76 -0.91 -4.18 -1.69
C PHE A 76 -0.39 -2.78 -1.99
N GLN A 77 -0.07 -2.00 -0.94
CA GLN A 77 0.66 -0.76 -1.13
C GLN A 77 2.15 -1.04 -1.14
N THR A 78 2.82 -0.66 -2.23
CA THR A 78 4.26 -0.86 -2.36
C THR A 78 5.01 -0.12 -1.26
N PRO A 79 5.92 -0.80 -0.53
CA PRO A 79 6.74 -0.15 0.48
C PRO A 79 7.67 0.90 -0.12
N HIS A 80 8.07 1.85 0.71
CA HIS A 80 9.12 2.84 0.46
C HIS A 80 8.98 3.47 -0.94
N HIS A 81 7.76 3.95 -1.25
CA HIS A 81 7.44 4.63 -2.50
C HIS A 81 7.75 3.83 -3.78
N CYS A 82 7.61 2.50 -3.75
CA CYS A 82 8.03 1.59 -4.81
C CYS A 82 9.56 1.51 -4.94
N SER A 83 10.25 1.42 -3.79
CA SER A 83 11.69 1.19 -3.74
C SER A 83 12.03 -0.25 -4.14
N TRP A 84 13.27 -0.42 -4.65
CA TRP A 84 13.85 -1.73 -4.86
C TRP A 84 14.18 -2.44 -3.52
N THR A 85 14.40 -1.69 -2.44
CA THR A 85 14.77 -2.24 -1.12
C THR A 85 13.74 -3.19 -0.52
N PHE A 86 12.50 -3.22 -1.04
CA PHE A 86 11.55 -4.29 -0.75
C PHE A 86 11.99 -5.64 -1.31
N PHE A 87 12.61 -5.66 -2.49
CA PHE A 87 13.03 -6.86 -3.20
C PHE A 87 14.42 -7.32 -2.78
N ASN A 88 15.33 -6.37 -2.61
CA ASN A 88 16.73 -6.58 -2.25
C ASN A 88 17.40 -5.22 -1.96
N ASP A 89 18.55 -5.23 -1.29
CA ASP A 89 19.37 -4.04 -1.04
C ASP A 89 20.59 -3.94 -1.96
N THR A 90 20.77 -4.90 -2.87
CA THR A 90 21.90 -4.91 -3.81
C THR A 90 21.74 -3.87 -4.92
N GLU A 91 22.84 -3.31 -5.37
CA GLU A 91 22.88 -2.28 -6.42
C GLU A 91 22.44 -2.81 -7.79
N ASP A 92 22.64 -4.11 -8.06
CA ASP A 92 22.38 -4.72 -9.36
C ASP A 92 20.89 -4.74 -9.74
N LYS A 93 19.98 -4.68 -8.77
CA LYS A 93 18.52 -4.73 -8.95
C LYS A 93 18.03 -5.88 -9.85
N GLU A 94 18.76 -6.99 -9.87
CA GLU A 94 18.47 -8.15 -10.70
C GLU A 94 17.87 -9.31 -9.89
N HIS A 95 18.28 -9.43 -8.62
CA HIS A 95 17.90 -10.55 -7.78
C HIS A 95 16.78 -10.17 -6.81
N VAL A 96 15.72 -10.96 -6.83
CA VAL A 96 14.59 -10.83 -5.91
C VAL A 96 14.76 -11.83 -4.78
N LEU A 97 14.70 -11.37 -3.54
CA LEU A 97 14.74 -12.24 -2.36
C LEU A 97 13.45 -13.02 -2.19
N GLN A 98 13.56 -14.19 -1.56
CA GLN A 98 12.41 -15.08 -1.32
C GLN A 98 11.34 -14.42 -0.48
N SER A 99 11.70 -13.57 0.48
CA SER A 99 10.75 -12.82 1.32
C SER A 99 9.79 -11.96 0.48
N ALA A 100 10.29 -11.27 -0.54
CA ALA A 100 9.44 -10.49 -1.44
C ALA A 100 8.50 -11.39 -2.27
N GLU A 101 9.00 -12.53 -2.77
CA GLU A 101 8.18 -13.50 -3.48
C GLU A 101 7.07 -14.07 -2.57
N ASP A 102 7.42 -14.42 -1.34
CA ASP A 102 6.48 -14.98 -0.38
C ASP A 102 5.36 -14.00 -0.03
N ILE A 103 5.68 -12.73 0.21
CA ILE A 103 4.68 -11.69 0.46
C ILE A 103 3.79 -11.47 -0.77
N LEU A 104 4.37 -11.36 -1.96
CA LEU A 104 3.60 -11.11 -3.18
C LEU A 104 2.74 -12.33 -3.58
N SER A 105 3.16 -13.54 -3.23
CA SER A 105 2.38 -14.77 -3.42
C SER A 105 1.13 -14.85 -2.55
N LYS A 106 1.05 -14.07 -1.46
CA LYS A 106 -0.13 -14.00 -0.56
C LYS A 106 -1.32 -13.26 -1.19
N LYS A 107 -1.22 -12.84 -2.43
CA LYS A 107 -2.35 -12.27 -3.19
C LYS A 107 -3.51 -13.28 -3.24
N ARG A 108 -4.72 -12.84 -2.82
CA ARG A 108 -5.88 -13.73 -2.64
C ARG A 108 -6.52 -14.17 -3.96
N ASP A 109 -6.49 -13.30 -4.96
CA ASP A 109 -7.02 -13.62 -6.29
C ASP A 109 -6.26 -12.93 -7.44
N ASP A 110 -6.65 -13.23 -8.67
CA ASP A 110 -6.04 -12.69 -9.88
C ASP A 110 -6.28 -11.19 -10.09
N ASP A 111 -7.31 -10.64 -9.47
CA ASP A 111 -7.73 -9.24 -9.62
C ASP A 111 -7.12 -8.30 -8.58
N GLY A 112 -6.20 -8.81 -7.75
CA GLY A 112 -5.48 -8.02 -6.77
C GLY A 112 -4.86 -6.75 -7.36
N LEU A 113 -4.87 -5.67 -6.55
CA LEU A 113 -4.35 -4.36 -6.91
C LEU A 113 -3.01 -4.12 -6.21
N ILE A 114 -2.05 -3.53 -6.92
CA ILE A 114 -0.81 -3.02 -6.33
C ILE A 114 -0.77 -1.51 -6.53
N ILE A 115 -0.56 -0.76 -5.44
CA ILE A 115 -0.58 0.70 -5.45
C ILE A 115 0.78 1.25 -5.05
N ALA A 116 1.39 2.03 -5.94
CA ALA A 116 2.58 2.81 -5.64
C ALA A 116 2.18 4.23 -5.21
N SER A 117 2.40 4.54 -3.93
CA SER A 117 2.28 5.89 -3.38
C SER A 117 3.57 6.67 -3.67
N SER A 118 3.74 7.12 -4.90
CA SER A 118 5.00 7.70 -5.36
C SER A 118 4.78 8.73 -6.45
N ASN A 119 5.83 9.50 -6.76
CA ASN A 119 5.92 10.23 -8.01
C ASN A 119 5.82 9.30 -9.22
N GLU A 120 5.66 9.87 -10.42
CA GLU A 120 5.70 9.09 -11.66
C GLU A 120 6.99 8.27 -11.75
N ILE A 121 6.83 6.96 -12.01
CA ILE A 121 7.95 6.01 -12.04
C ILE A 121 8.56 5.99 -13.43
N LYS A 122 9.73 6.60 -13.57
CA LYS A 122 10.51 6.70 -14.82
C LYS A 122 11.82 5.92 -14.69
N ASN A 123 12.31 5.41 -15.80
CA ASN A 123 13.57 4.66 -15.87
C ASN A 123 14.79 5.60 -15.90
N GLU A 124 14.89 6.54 -14.94
CA GLU A 124 15.90 7.60 -15.02
C GLU A 124 16.49 8.01 -13.66
N LYS A 125 16.09 7.39 -12.54
CA LYS A 125 16.48 7.87 -11.21
C LYS A 125 17.08 6.78 -10.33
N PRO A 126 18.18 7.08 -9.63
CA PRO A 126 18.78 6.15 -8.66
C PRO A 126 18.00 6.05 -7.34
N ASN A 127 17.11 7.01 -7.04
CA ASN A 127 16.29 7.05 -5.82
C ASN A 127 14.86 6.57 -6.07
N PRO A 128 14.14 6.08 -5.04
CA PRO A 128 12.73 5.72 -5.18
C PRO A 128 11.89 6.87 -5.78
N PRO A 129 10.93 6.51 -6.62
CA PRO A 129 10.52 5.18 -7.03
C PRO A 129 11.45 4.55 -8.06
N HIS A 130 11.69 3.22 -7.95
CA HIS A 130 12.54 2.48 -8.88
C HIS A 130 11.71 1.82 -10.00
N TYR A 131 12.17 1.97 -11.24
CA TYR A 131 11.51 1.36 -12.41
C TYR A 131 11.55 -0.16 -12.36
N GLU A 132 12.66 -0.73 -11.93
CA GLU A 132 12.87 -2.16 -11.78
C GLU A 132 11.87 -2.76 -10.78
N ALA A 133 11.65 -2.09 -9.65
CA ALA A 133 10.63 -2.49 -8.68
C ALA A 133 9.22 -2.52 -9.30
N LYS A 134 8.84 -1.48 -10.06
CA LYS A 134 7.58 -1.45 -10.81
C LYS A 134 7.46 -2.64 -11.77
N VAL A 135 8.54 -3.00 -12.47
CA VAL A 135 8.55 -4.14 -13.39
C VAL A 135 8.30 -5.44 -12.63
N GLU A 136 8.98 -5.63 -11.48
CA GLU A 136 8.81 -6.81 -10.65
C GLU A 136 7.39 -6.91 -10.09
N TYR A 137 6.83 -5.85 -9.54
CA TYR A 137 5.42 -5.85 -9.09
C TYR A 137 4.47 -6.22 -10.22
N LYS A 138 4.67 -5.65 -11.41
CA LYS A 138 3.79 -5.95 -12.55
C LYS A 138 3.89 -7.40 -13.01
N LYS A 139 5.02 -8.09 -12.85
CA LYS A 139 5.13 -9.54 -13.19
C LYS A 139 4.14 -10.39 -12.38
N ARG A 140 3.81 -10.01 -11.13
CA ARG A 140 2.91 -10.75 -10.22
C ARG A 140 1.43 -10.45 -10.46
N LEU A 141 1.12 -9.50 -11.32
CA LEU A 141 -0.25 -9.15 -11.67
C LEU A 141 -0.66 -9.83 -12.99
N LYS A 142 -1.84 -10.45 -13.00
CA LYS A 142 -2.46 -10.97 -14.22
C LYS A 142 -2.77 -9.84 -15.19
N ARG A 143 -3.41 -8.78 -14.70
CA ARG A 143 -3.66 -7.55 -15.42
C ARG A 143 -2.64 -6.47 -15.01
N LYS A 144 -1.79 -6.06 -15.94
CA LYS A 144 -0.75 -5.05 -15.68
C LYS A 144 -1.33 -3.67 -15.34
N SER A 145 -2.59 -3.41 -15.73
CA SER A 145 -3.37 -2.22 -15.36
C SER A 145 -3.72 -2.17 -13.87
N ASN A 146 -3.66 -3.29 -13.16
CA ASN A 146 -3.90 -3.36 -11.72
C ASN A 146 -2.71 -2.82 -10.88
N PHE A 147 -1.64 -2.37 -11.53
CA PHE A 147 -0.61 -1.56 -10.92
C PHE A 147 -0.99 -0.08 -11.05
N LEU A 148 -1.35 0.53 -9.94
CA LEU A 148 -1.79 1.92 -9.85
C LEU A 148 -0.66 2.79 -9.29
N ASN A 149 -0.43 3.96 -9.86
CA ASN A 149 0.52 4.92 -9.32
C ASN A 149 -0.20 6.23 -8.99
N THR A 150 -0.07 6.71 -7.77
CA THR A 150 -0.83 7.88 -7.27
C THR A 150 -0.59 9.15 -8.06
N ALA A 151 0.58 9.28 -8.71
CA ALA A 151 0.89 10.48 -9.49
C ALA A 151 0.17 10.53 -10.84
N ILE A 152 -0.10 9.37 -11.46
CA ILE A 152 -0.54 9.30 -12.86
C ILE A 152 -1.80 8.46 -13.10
N HIS A 153 -2.34 7.80 -12.07
CA HIS A 153 -3.49 6.91 -12.26
C HIS A 153 -4.74 7.66 -12.76
N CYS A 154 -5.01 8.80 -12.18
CA CYS A 154 -6.07 9.71 -12.65
C CYS A 154 -5.58 11.15 -12.57
N ILE A 155 -5.56 11.84 -13.70
CA ILE A 155 -5.16 13.24 -13.80
C ILE A 155 -6.33 14.03 -14.34
N GLU A 156 -6.73 15.08 -13.64
CA GLU A 156 -7.75 16.01 -14.05
C GLU A 156 -7.22 17.44 -13.94
N ASN A 157 -7.27 18.20 -15.03
CA ASN A 157 -6.71 19.56 -15.11
C ASN A 157 -5.24 19.65 -14.61
N ASP A 158 -4.40 18.73 -15.04
CA ASP A 158 -2.99 18.59 -14.65
C ASP A 158 -2.76 18.35 -13.15
N ILE A 159 -3.80 17.94 -12.42
CA ILE A 159 -3.74 17.61 -10.98
C ILE A 159 -4.02 16.14 -10.80
N SER A 160 -3.10 15.45 -10.11
CA SER A 160 -3.30 14.06 -9.72
C SER A 160 -4.48 13.94 -8.74
N GLN A 161 -5.43 13.09 -9.08
CA GLN A 161 -6.58 12.79 -8.25
C GLN A 161 -6.28 11.64 -7.29
N PRO A 162 -6.93 11.58 -6.12
CA PRO A 162 -6.77 10.46 -5.21
C PRO A 162 -7.28 9.16 -5.84
N ILE A 163 -6.58 8.05 -5.59
CA ILE A 163 -7.08 6.71 -5.92
C ILE A 163 -8.21 6.38 -4.94
N VAL A 164 -9.36 6.01 -5.48
CA VAL A 164 -10.54 5.67 -4.69
C VAL A 164 -10.91 4.21 -4.90
N LEU A 165 -10.80 3.45 -3.83
CA LEU A 165 -11.19 2.04 -3.78
C LEU A 165 -12.49 1.90 -3.01
N VAL A 166 -13.40 1.09 -3.53
CA VAL A 166 -14.68 0.79 -2.88
C VAL A 166 -14.76 -0.71 -2.60
N VAL A 167 -15.00 -1.06 -1.34
CA VAL A 167 -15.27 -2.44 -0.95
C VAL A 167 -16.73 -2.75 -1.21
N THR A 168 -16.97 -3.77 -2.04
CA THR A 168 -18.30 -4.22 -2.44
C THR A 168 -18.51 -5.68 -2.04
N ASP A 169 -19.70 -6.21 -2.27
CA ASP A 169 -20.02 -7.63 -2.04
C ASP A 169 -19.19 -8.60 -2.90
N SER A 170 -18.57 -8.11 -3.95
CA SER A 170 -17.68 -8.87 -4.85
C SER A 170 -16.18 -8.53 -4.65
N GLY A 171 -15.82 -7.89 -3.55
CA GLY A 171 -14.45 -7.49 -3.26
C GLY A 171 -14.18 -6.01 -3.56
N VAL A 172 -12.91 -5.64 -3.66
CA VAL A 172 -12.46 -4.27 -3.90
C VAL A 172 -12.59 -3.89 -5.38
N GLN A 173 -12.99 -2.65 -5.62
CA GLN A 173 -13.09 -2.08 -6.96
C GLN A 173 -12.44 -0.70 -6.99
N ASP A 174 -11.65 -0.44 -8.04
CA ASP A 174 -11.18 0.90 -8.34
C ASP A 174 -12.35 1.71 -8.94
N ARG A 175 -12.70 2.79 -8.29
CA ARG A 175 -13.76 3.72 -8.68
C ARG A 175 -13.24 5.12 -8.97
N THR A 176 -11.95 5.31 -9.07
CA THR A 176 -11.31 6.62 -9.24
C THR A 176 -11.89 7.40 -10.43
N ALA A 177 -11.96 6.75 -11.59
CA ALA A 177 -12.49 7.39 -12.83
C ALA A 177 -14.01 7.60 -12.84
N ASN A 178 -14.74 6.98 -11.90
CA ASN A 178 -16.21 7.02 -11.86
C ASN A 178 -16.75 7.88 -10.71
N MET A 179 -15.87 8.60 -10.01
CA MET A 179 -16.32 9.53 -8.96
C MET A 179 -16.85 10.82 -9.55
N SER A 180 -18.03 11.21 -9.13
CA SER A 180 -18.53 12.55 -9.42
C SER A 180 -17.70 13.60 -8.65
N GLU A 181 -17.60 14.81 -9.19
CA GLU A 181 -16.90 15.94 -8.53
C GLU A 181 -17.43 16.20 -7.10
N LYS A 182 -18.73 15.99 -6.88
CA LYS A 182 -19.37 16.13 -5.58
C LYS A 182 -18.91 15.08 -4.57
N GLU A 183 -18.74 13.84 -5.02
CA GLU A 183 -18.23 12.74 -4.18
C GLU A 183 -16.75 12.96 -3.86
N ALA A 184 -15.95 13.38 -4.84
CA ALA A 184 -14.55 13.73 -4.65
C ALA A 184 -14.36 14.87 -3.64
N LYS A 185 -15.17 15.94 -3.73
CA LYS A 185 -15.15 17.04 -2.75
C LYS A 185 -15.59 16.58 -1.36
N GLY A 186 -16.67 15.80 -1.26
CA GLY A 186 -17.14 15.26 0.02
C GLY A 186 -16.11 14.35 0.70
N PHE A 187 -15.37 13.60 -0.09
CA PHE A 187 -14.26 12.75 0.37
C PHE A 187 -13.09 13.58 0.90
N ALA A 188 -12.68 14.59 0.14
CA ALA A 188 -11.60 15.50 0.54
C ALA A 188 -11.94 16.27 1.83
N GLU A 189 -13.19 16.67 2.01
CA GLU A 189 -13.68 17.32 3.24
C GLU A 189 -13.71 16.34 4.41
N ALA A 190 -14.14 15.09 4.21
CA ALA A 190 -14.14 14.06 5.24
C ALA A 190 -12.71 13.73 5.72
N LEU A 191 -11.75 13.67 4.81
CA LEU A 191 -10.32 13.50 5.14
C LEU A 191 -9.77 14.69 5.94
N LYS A 192 -10.11 15.93 5.54
CA LYS A 192 -9.68 17.15 6.23
C LYS A 192 -10.27 17.27 7.64
N SER A 193 -11.48 16.77 7.84
CA SER A 193 -12.19 16.81 9.13
C SER A 193 -11.84 15.66 10.07
N GLY A 194 -11.02 14.69 9.63
CA GLY A 194 -10.74 13.47 10.38
C GLY A 194 -11.97 12.55 10.58
N ALA A 195 -13.06 12.84 9.88
CA ALA A 195 -14.30 12.08 9.99
C ALA A 195 -14.43 11.06 8.87
N LEU A 196 -14.21 9.79 9.18
CA LEU A 196 -14.58 8.69 8.29
C LEU A 196 -16.09 8.50 8.39
N LYS A 197 -16.85 9.00 7.41
CA LYS A 197 -18.29 8.76 7.33
C LYS A 197 -18.54 7.49 6.53
N ILE A 198 -19.14 6.50 7.18
CA ILE A 198 -19.70 5.32 6.51
C ILE A 198 -20.87 5.80 5.65
N ALA A 199 -20.77 5.60 4.33
CA ALA A 199 -21.87 5.95 3.43
C ALA A 199 -23.12 5.14 3.76
N LYS A 200 -24.30 5.74 3.64
CA LYS A 200 -25.60 5.10 3.91
C LYS A 200 -25.89 3.83 3.09
N THR A 201 -25.09 3.55 2.08
CA THR A 201 -25.19 2.40 1.18
C THR A 201 -24.46 1.15 1.70
N GLY A 202 -23.81 1.20 2.89
CA GLY A 202 -23.05 0.06 3.43
C GLY A 202 -21.72 -0.19 2.73
N ALA A 203 -21.29 0.68 1.84
CA ALA A 203 -19.96 0.62 1.23
C ALA A 203 -18.96 1.47 2.02
N LEU A 204 -17.79 0.92 2.28
CA LEU A 204 -16.66 1.66 2.85
C LEU A 204 -15.75 2.09 1.71
N SER A 205 -15.45 3.37 1.62
CA SER A 205 -14.49 3.89 0.65
C SER A 205 -13.22 4.35 1.37
N LEU A 206 -12.07 3.91 0.89
CA LEU A 206 -10.75 4.32 1.37
C LEU A 206 -10.03 5.07 0.25
N SER A 207 -9.55 6.27 0.55
CA SER A 207 -8.68 7.03 -0.35
C SER A 207 -7.22 6.81 0.07
N VAL A 208 -6.43 6.24 -0.82
CA VAL A 208 -4.98 6.07 -0.68
C VAL A 208 -4.32 7.10 -1.59
N GLY A 209 -4.21 8.30 -1.10
CA GLY A 209 -3.67 9.40 -1.88
C GLY A 209 -2.94 10.43 -1.01
N LYS A 210 -3.27 11.68 -1.14
CA LYS A 210 -2.62 12.82 -0.45
C LYS A 210 -2.40 12.67 1.07
N ALA A 211 -3.11 11.80 1.78
CA ALA A 211 -2.90 11.62 3.21
C ALA A 211 -1.54 11.00 3.55
N ILE A 212 -1.02 10.15 2.67
CA ILE A 212 0.31 9.52 2.85
C ILE A 212 1.42 10.43 2.30
N ALA A 213 1.14 11.17 1.24
CA ALA A 213 2.08 12.17 0.71
C ALA A 213 2.33 13.35 1.67
N ALA A 214 1.39 13.67 2.56
CA ALA A 214 1.57 14.73 3.55
C ALA A 214 2.51 14.34 4.70
N SER A 215 2.72 13.07 4.97
CA SER A 215 3.69 12.60 5.97
C SER A 215 5.13 12.53 5.45
N GLY A 216 5.32 12.51 4.13
CA GLY A 216 6.64 12.54 3.47
C GLY A 216 7.22 13.94 3.23
N GLY A 217 6.52 14.99 3.63
CA GLY A 217 6.86 16.38 3.35
C GLY A 217 7.85 17.06 4.30
N PHE A 218 8.60 16.34 5.13
CA PHE A 218 9.60 16.90 6.04
C PHE A 218 11.03 16.40 5.74
N TYR A 219 11.49 16.61 4.51
CA TYR A 219 12.92 16.72 4.23
C TYR A 219 13.14 18.01 3.43
N GLY A 220 13.16 19.09 4.20
CA GLY A 220 13.65 20.39 3.71
C GLY A 220 15.13 20.47 3.92
N LYS A 221 15.71 21.12 3.01
CA LYS A 221 16.85 22.05 3.05
C LYS A 221 17.70 22.05 4.34
N GLU A 222 18.86 21.47 4.25
CA GLU A 222 20.13 22.15 4.48
C GLU A 222 21.18 21.59 3.55
#